data_aa55d41bef6380db9ff576c71aa84819
#
_entry.id   aa55d41bef6380db9ff576c71aa84819
#
_cell.length_a   1.000
_cell.length_b   1.000
_cell.length_c   1.000
_cell.angle_alpha   90.00
_cell.angle_beta   90.00
_cell.angle_gamma   90.00
#
_symmetry.space_group_name_H-M   'P 1'
#
loop_
_entity.id
_entity.type
_entity.pdbx_description
1 polymer ?
#
loop_
_entity_poly.entity_id
_entity_poly.type
_entity_poly.pdbx_seq_one_letter_code
_entity_poly.pdbx_strand_id
1 'polypeptide(L)' 'IIIIIIIIIIIIIIIIIIIIIIIIM' A
#
# COMPACT_ATOMS: atom_id res chain seq x y z
N ILE A 1 -9.18 7.67 15.11
CA ILE A 1 -9.14 6.24 14.83
C ILE A 1 -9.39 5.97 13.34
N ILE A 2 -10.38 6.65 12.76
CA ILE A 2 -10.69 6.47 11.33
C ILE A 2 -9.51 6.95 10.46
N ILE A 3 -8.88 8.03 10.87
CA ILE A 3 -7.74 8.57 10.12
C ILE A 3 -6.56 7.58 10.14
N ILE A 4 -6.37 6.91 11.27
CA ILE A 4 -5.29 5.93 11.40
C ILE A 4 -5.58 4.71 10.49
N ILE A 5 -6.82 4.31 10.40
CA ILE A 5 -7.22 3.18 9.54
C ILE A 5 -7.00 3.54 8.07
N ILE A 6 -7.33 4.75 7.70
CA ILE A 6 -7.13 5.22 6.33
C ILE A 6 -5.65 5.25 5.97
N ILE A 7 -4.82 5.67 6.89
CA ILE A 7 -3.37 5.73 6.67
C ILE A 7 -2.81 4.31 6.49
N ILE A 8 -3.29 3.37 7.28
CA ILE A 8 -2.83 1.98 7.17
C ILE A 8 -3.24 1.37 5.82
N ILE A 9 -4.44 1.68 5.35
CA ILE A 9 -4.92 1.18 4.07
C ILE A 9 -4.08 1.75 2.92
N ILE A 10 -3.74 3.02 3.01
CA ILE A 10 -2.92 3.67 1.97
C ILE A 10 -1.52 3.05 1.93
N ILE A 11 -0.95 2.75 3.08
CA ILE A 11 0.39 2.15 3.15
C ILE A 11 0.36 0.75 2.54
N ILE A 12 -0.69 -0.02 2.79
CA ILE A 12 -0.82 -1.38 2.23
C ILE A 12 -0.94 -1.32 0.71
N ILE A 13 -1.69 -0.36 0.19
CA ILE A 13 -1.86 -0.20 -1.25
C ILE A 13 -0.52 0.15 -1.91
N ILE A 14 0.26 1.01 -1.27
CA ILE A 14 1.55 1.40 -1.81
C ILE A 14 2.52 0.20 -1.83
N ILE A 15 2.49 -0.62 -0.80
CA ILE A 15 3.35 -1.80 -0.74
C ILE A 15 2.96 -2.79 -1.84
N ILE A 16 1.68 -2.97 -2.09
CA ILE A 16 1.21 -3.88 -3.14
C ILE A 16 1.65 -3.38 -4.52
N ILE A 17 1.59 -2.09 -4.74
CA ILE A 17 2.00 -1.50 -6.02
C ILE A 17 3.50 -1.70 -6.23
N ILE A 18 4.29 -1.55 -5.18
CA ILE A 18 5.74 -1.73 -5.27
C ILE A 18 6.07 -3.20 -5.59
N ILE A 19 5.35 -4.12 -4.98
CA ILE A 19 5.57 -5.55 -5.23
C ILE A 19 5.22 -5.91 -6.68
N ILE A 20 4.15 -5.34 -7.19
CA ILE A 20 3.73 -5.59 -8.57
C ILE A 20 4.77 -5.04 -9.55
N ILE A 21 5.30 -3.88 -9.24
CA ILE A 21 6.33 -3.27 -10.10
C ILE A 21 7.60 -4.13 -10.12
N ILE A 22 7.97 -4.68 -8.98
CA ILE A 22 9.17 -5.51 -8.87
C ILE A 22 8.98 -6.82 -9.65
N ILE A 23 7.77 -7.36 -9.62
CA ILE A 23 7.47 -8.63 -10.31
C ILE A 23 7.49 -8.42 -11.83
N ILE A 24 7.00 -7.28 -12.27
CA ILE A 24 6.93 -6.98 -13.71
C ILE A 24 8.32 -6.64 -14.27
N MET A 25 9.12 -6.03 -13.41
CA MET A 25 10.48 -5.71 -13.80
C MET A 25 11.39 -6.93 -13.72
#